data_0363e48e2becbb10c8c8b1abd610d6f7
#
_entry.id   0363e48e2becbb10c8c8b1abd610d6f7
#
_cell.length_a   1.000
_cell.length_b   1.000
_cell.length_c   1.000
_cell.angle_alpha   90.00
_cell.angle_beta   90.00
_cell.angle_gamma   90.00
#
_symmetry.space_group_name_H-M   'P 1'
#
loop_
_entity.id
_entity.type
_entity.pdbx_description
1 polymer ?
#
loop_
_entity_poly.entity_id
_entity_poly.type
_entity_poly.pdbx_seq_one_letter_code
_entity_poly.pdbx_strand_id
1 'polypeptide(L)'
;MARPLRFRRSPERWSASRVHDQLFTDLDDNLGATAVDPHFRPAGDWETRRFEMDNGDVALFIWDGDAAYWMGNTETPSALWRTDKYGWEEVPYQVARWAQRELLADLHDESPWLEPYPHVSWFFLPVFMSKDGRHTTREFFRDHAAGFPDAGRDEGLGFYERFLSTGVLDPHRDEMSGKLGTSPQFDLVRMSSAMAEFTAAKLLTDAGYRVTPEIEVTTGHSLDFRAAKGDHQPLVEVTRPLPPTQRAADTAVAAVRETAETKTSGQLSEHGGGAVLFVDCSSFHDDQWQAVRGEQPEVHHRPAVVYRVRPDGRAEGYSKGAVPLDLDGTIEWV
;
A
#
# COMPACT_ATOMS: atom_id res chain seq x y z
N MET A 1 -5.16 -8.63 5.33
CA MET A 1 -4.80 -7.24 5.06
C MET A 1 -3.61 -6.86 5.90
N ALA A 2 -2.55 -6.37 5.27
CA ALA A 2 -1.47 -5.74 6.01
C ALA A 2 -2.08 -4.57 6.77
N ARG A 3 -1.92 -4.60 8.06
CA ARG A 3 -2.33 -3.47 8.87
C ARG A 3 -1.08 -2.67 9.19
N PRO A 4 -1.18 -1.33 9.26
CA PRO A 4 -0.04 -0.48 9.56
C PRO A 4 0.59 -0.87 10.88
N LEU A 5 1.73 -0.30 11.15
CA LEU A 5 2.45 -0.48 12.41
C LEU A 5 1.52 -0.30 13.59
N ARG A 6 1.19 -1.41 14.24
CA ARG A 6 0.27 -1.40 15.37
C ARG A 6 1.03 -1.62 16.64
N PHE A 7 0.71 -0.79 17.60
CA PHE A 7 1.20 -0.91 18.96
C PHE A 7 0.19 -1.65 19.82
N ARG A 8 0.73 -2.29 20.88
CA ARG A 8 -0.06 -2.75 22.00
C ARG A 8 0.34 -1.97 23.23
N ARG A 9 -0.62 -1.56 24.02
CA ARG A 9 -0.37 -0.86 25.27
C ARG A 9 -0.50 -1.82 26.43
N SER A 10 0.44 -1.72 27.37
CA SER A 10 0.29 -2.30 28.72
C SER A 10 -0.11 -1.19 29.69
N PRO A 11 -1.20 -1.38 30.44
CA PRO A 11 -1.59 -0.45 31.49
C PRO A 11 -0.77 -0.66 32.79
N GLU A 12 0.10 -1.65 32.81
CA GLU A 12 0.90 -1.98 33.98
C GLU A 12 2.20 -1.18 33.98
N ARG A 13 2.73 -0.94 35.18
CA ARG A 13 4.05 -0.33 35.34
C ARG A 13 5.15 -1.33 34.99
N TRP A 14 6.09 -0.87 34.21
CA TRP A 14 7.24 -1.64 33.77
C TRP A 14 8.53 -1.09 34.38
N SER A 15 9.50 -1.98 34.57
CA SER A 15 10.87 -1.68 34.99
C SER A 15 11.84 -2.48 34.12
N ALA A 16 13.09 -2.08 34.05
CA ALA A 16 14.11 -2.80 33.29
C ALA A 16 14.24 -4.28 33.71
N SER A 17 14.12 -4.60 35.01
CA SER A 17 14.14 -5.98 35.50
C SER A 17 12.92 -6.76 35.00
N ARG A 18 11.74 -6.15 35.08
CA ARG A 18 10.52 -6.80 34.60
C ARG A 18 10.56 -7.06 33.09
N VAL A 19 11.10 -6.12 32.31
CA VAL A 19 11.30 -6.29 30.87
C VAL A 19 12.22 -7.48 30.59
N HIS A 20 13.31 -7.61 31.35
CA HIS A 20 14.20 -8.74 31.22
C HIS A 20 13.47 -10.07 31.55
N ASP A 21 12.82 -10.14 32.71
CA ASP A 21 12.29 -11.39 33.25
C ASP A 21 11.01 -11.86 32.50
N GLN A 22 10.19 -10.94 32.00
CA GLN A 22 8.88 -11.25 31.43
C GLN A 22 8.79 -11.09 29.90
N LEU A 23 9.76 -10.43 29.26
CA LEU A 23 9.79 -10.26 27.82
C LEU A 23 11.02 -10.90 27.19
N PHE A 24 12.19 -10.48 27.64
CA PHE A 24 13.44 -10.92 27.02
C PHE A 24 13.63 -12.43 27.18
N THR A 25 13.46 -12.98 28.39
CA THR A 25 13.62 -14.40 28.64
C THR A 25 12.72 -15.25 27.75
N ASP A 26 11.43 -14.91 27.63
CA ASP A 26 10.51 -15.64 26.77
C ASP A 26 10.88 -15.54 25.28
N LEU A 27 11.38 -14.39 24.84
CA LEU A 27 11.82 -14.19 23.45
C LEU A 27 13.13 -14.94 23.15
N ASP A 28 14.07 -14.93 24.08
CA ASP A 28 15.32 -15.65 23.95
C ASP A 28 15.09 -17.17 23.94
N ASP A 29 14.36 -17.69 24.90
CA ASP A 29 14.05 -19.12 25.02
C ASP A 29 13.31 -19.68 23.79
N ASN A 30 12.42 -18.90 23.18
CA ASN A 30 11.59 -19.36 22.07
C ASN A 30 12.10 -18.97 20.68
N LEU A 31 12.85 -17.88 20.56
CA LEU A 31 13.20 -17.26 19.27
C LEU A 31 14.68 -16.87 19.17
N GLY A 32 15.50 -17.13 20.18
CA GLY A 32 16.91 -16.75 20.20
C GLY A 32 17.09 -15.22 20.19
N ALA A 33 16.36 -14.52 21.05
CA ALA A 33 16.39 -13.07 21.05
C ALA A 33 17.69 -12.52 21.66
N THR A 34 18.20 -11.46 21.05
CA THR A 34 19.27 -10.63 21.61
C THR A 34 18.72 -9.25 21.93
N ALA A 35 18.99 -8.75 23.15
CA ALA A 35 18.65 -7.38 23.51
C ALA A 35 19.76 -6.44 23.03
N VAL A 36 19.42 -5.48 22.18
CA VAL A 36 20.35 -4.49 21.62
C VAL A 36 19.87 -3.07 21.93
N ASP A 37 20.78 -2.11 21.83
CA ASP A 37 20.40 -0.71 21.95
C ASP A 37 19.63 -0.25 20.71
N PRO A 38 18.53 0.49 20.86
CA PRO A 38 17.83 1.09 19.74
C PRO A 38 18.73 2.07 18.98
N HIS A 39 18.52 2.19 17.66
CA HIS A 39 19.23 3.15 16.80
C HIS A 39 18.98 4.61 17.24
N PHE A 40 17.78 4.88 17.76
CA PHE A 40 17.34 6.23 18.14
C PHE A 40 16.82 6.24 19.57
N ARG A 41 16.91 7.41 20.18
CA ARG A 41 16.24 7.68 21.46
C ARG A 41 14.93 8.43 21.20
N PRO A 42 13.83 8.05 21.85
CA PRO A 42 12.60 8.84 21.82
C PRO A 42 12.79 10.18 22.53
N ALA A 43 11.95 11.14 22.25
CA ALA A 43 11.90 12.38 22.99
C ALA A 43 11.17 12.16 24.34
N GLY A 44 11.68 12.78 25.43
CA GLY A 44 11.10 12.63 26.77
C GLY A 44 11.81 11.58 27.62
N ASP A 45 11.18 11.21 28.75
CA ASP A 45 11.77 10.31 29.77
C ASP A 45 11.40 8.83 29.54
N TRP A 46 11.31 8.45 28.28
CA TRP A 46 11.01 7.08 27.90
C TRP A 46 12.24 6.17 28.01
N GLU A 47 12.06 5.00 28.61
CA GLU A 47 12.99 3.89 28.53
C GLU A 47 12.62 3.00 27.33
N THR A 48 13.61 2.44 26.66
CA THR A 48 13.43 1.64 25.43
C THR A 48 14.26 0.37 25.46
N ARG A 49 13.74 -0.66 24.78
CA ARG A 49 14.48 -1.88 24.43
C ARG A 49 14.15 -2.27 23.01
N ARG A 50 15.14 -2.82 22.35
CA ARG A 50 15.04 -3.46 21.04
C ARG A 50 15.47 -4.91 21.18
N PHE A 51 14.71 -5.82 20.64
CA PHE A 51 15.00 -7.24 20.60
C PHE A 51 15.11 -7.69 19.15
N GLU A 52 16.18 -8.38 18.83
CA GLU A 52 16.42 -8.98 17.51
C GLU A 52 16.42 -10.50 17.67
N MET A 53 15.64 -11.20 16.88
CA MET A 53 15.48 -12.64 16.92
C MET A 53 16.30 -13.33 15.82
N ASP A 54 16.70 -14.58 16.03
CA ASP A 54 17.51 -15.37 15.08
C ASP A 54 16.85 -15.50 13.68
N ASN A 55 15.52 -15.42 13.63
CA ASN A 55 14.75 -15.47 12.38
C ASN A 55 14.68 -14.10 11.66
N GLY A 56 15.34 -13.08 12.15
CA GLY A 56 15.33 -11.71 11.62
C GLY A 56 14.08 -10.91 11.99
N ASP A 57 13.24 -11.39 12.90
CA ASP A 57 12.15 -10.59 13.45
C ASP A 57 12.72 -9.57 14.47
N VAL A 58 12.03 -8.43 14.56
CA VAL A 58 12.39 -7.35 15.49
C VAL A 58 11.21 -7.01 16.37
N ALA A 59 11.51 -6.69 17.63
CA ALA A 59 10.51 -6.15 18.54
C ALA A 59 11.04 -4.91 19.27
N LEU A 60 10.18 -3.92 19.40
CA LEU A 60 10.46 -2.66 20.07
C LEU A 60 9.55 -2.53 21.28
N PHE A 61 10.15 -2.19 22.42
CA PHE A 61 9.42 -1.94 23.65
C PHE A 61 9.84 -0.61 24.24
N ILE A 62 8.85 0.20 24.64
CA ILE A 62 9.05 1.53 25.19
C ILE A 62 8.11 1.72 26.37
N TRP A 63 8.61 2.26 27.47
CA TRP A 63 7.80 2.51 28.69
C TRP A 63 8.27 3.74 29.45
N ASP A 64 7.37 4.26 30.25
CA ASP A 64 7.62 5.27 31.28
C ASP A 64 6.98 4.83 32.61
N GLY A 65 6.78 5.79 33.55
CA GLY A 65 6.12 5.50 34.83
C GLY A 65 4.66 5.11 34.75
N ASP A 66 3.98 5.41 33.64
CA ASP A 66 2.51 5.35 33.52
C ASP A 66 2.01 4.42 32.39
N ALA A 67 2.81 4.20 31.38
CA ALA A 67 2.40 3.42 30.21
C ALA A 67 3.57 2.68 29.57
N ALA A 68 3.26 1.59 28.88
CA ALA A 68 4.19 0.86 28.04
C ALA A 68 3.56 0.48 26.71
N TYR A 69 4.37 0.49 25.67
CA TYR A 69 3.96 0.17 24.31
C TYR A 69 4.93 -0.83 23.71
N TRP A 70 4.35 -1.77 23.01
CA TRP A 70 5.10 -2.76 22.24
C TRP A 70 4.73 -2.67 20.77
N MET A 71 5.70 -2.94 19.93
CA MET A 71 5.52 -3.19 18.51
C MET A 71 6.51 -4.26 18.05
N GLY A 72 6.06 -5.21 17.28
CA GLY A 72 6.93 -6.25 16.73
C GLY A 72 6.27 -6.97 15.56
N ASN A 73 7.10 -7.60 14.73
CA ASN A 73 6.67 -8.50 13.66
C ASN A 73 6.77 -9.98 14.09
N THR A 74 7.13 -10.24 15.31
CA THR A 74 7.22 -11.57 15.93
C THR A 74 5.94 -11.94 16.68
N GLU A 75 5.86 -13.22 17.05
CA GLU A 75 4.87 -13.66 18.03
C GLU A 75 5.11 -12.97 19.37
N THR A 76 4.02 -12.76 20.04
CA THR A 76 3.97 -11.89 21.16
C THR A 76 4.16 -12.66 22.47
N PRO A 77 5.06 -12.28 23.38
CA PRO A 77 5.23 -12.95 24.66
C PRO A 77 3.91 -13.05 25.44
N SER A 78 3.64 -14.19 26.02
CA SER A 78 2.39 -14.48 26.72
C SER A 78 2.07 -13.52 27.87
N ALA A 79 3.10 -12.91 28.44
CA ALA A 79 2.98 -11.93 29.51
C ALA A 79 2.30 -10.63 29.09
N LEU A 80 2.44 -10.25 27.80
CA LEU A 80 1.88 -9.00 27.27
C LEU A 80 0.57 -9.16 26.49
N TRP A 81 0.22 -10.36 26.09
CA TRP A 81 -0.67 -10.56 24.97
C TRP A 81 -1.82 -11.53 25.15
N ARG A 82 -2.47 -11.40 26.19
CA ARG A 82 -3.84 -11.90 26.19
C ARG A 82 -4.72 -10.80 25.60
N THR A 83 -5.32 -11.08 24.45
CA THR A 83 -6.19 -10.17 23.71
C THR A 83 -7.28 -9.52 24.56
N ASP A 84 -7.63 -10.11 25.67
CA ASP A 84 -8.65 -9.62 26.61
C ASP A 84 -8.14 -8.50 27.53
N LYS A 85 -6.82 -8.32 27.67
CA LYS A 85 -6.22 -7.34 28.59
C LYS A 85 -5.65 -6.10 27.89
N TYR A 86 -5.31 -6.20 26.62
CA TYR A 86 -4.57 -5.14 25.93
C TYR A 86 -5.22 -4.85 24.57
N GLY A 87 -5.98 -3.78 24.49
CA GLY A 87 -6.53 -3.27 23.24
C GLY A 87 -5.46 -2.61 22.37
N TRP A 88 -5.79 -2.43 21.08
CA TRP A 88 -5.05 -1.54 20.23
C TRP A 88 -5.51 -0.11 20.55
N GLU A 89 -4.57 0.77 20.92
CA GLU A 89 -4.84 2.16 21.23
C GLU A 89 -3.93 3.07 20.41
N GLU A 90 -4.34 4.31 20.21
CA GLU A 90 -3.47 5.35 19.69
C GLU A 90 -2.29 5.54 20.63
N VAL A 91 -1.10 5.67 20.06
CA VAL A 91 0.12 5.89 20.82
C VAL A 91 0.53 7.36 20.76
N PRO A 92 1.25 7.87 21.78
CA PRO A 92 1.81 9.22 21.72
C PRO A 92 2.67 9.41 20.46
N TYR A 93 2.61 10.61 19.87
CA TYR A 93 3.34 10.93 18.63
C TYR A 93 4.84 10.60 18.71
N GLN A 94 5.48 10.92 19.84
CA GLN A 94 6.91 10.62 20.04
C GLN A 94 7.21 9.13 20.01
N VAL A 95 6.31 8.30 20.52
CA VAL A 95 6.43 6.82 20.49
C VAL A 95 6.29 6.30 19.07
N ALA A 96 5.24 6.72 18.37
CA ALA A 96 5.01 6.34 16.97
C ALA A 96 6.18 6.76 16.07
N ARG A 97 6.65 7.99 16.23
CA ARG A 97 7.78 8.53 15.45
C ARG A 97 9.08 7.77 15.72
N TRP A 98 9.37 7.47 16.99
CA TRP A 98 10.55 6.68 17.37
C TRP A 98 10.51 5.31 16.70
N ALA A 99 9.43 4.57 16.88
CA ALA A 99 9.30 3.23 16.34
C ALA A 99 9.38 3.19 14.80
N GLN A 100 8.77 4.18 14.12
CA GLN A 100 8.88 4.26 12.65
C GLN A 100 10.33 4.52 12.20
N ARG A 101 11.09 5.33 12.93
CA ARG A 101 12.51 5.59 12.61
C ARG A 101 13.36 4.34 12.81
N GLU A 102 13.14 3.58 13.88
CA GLU A 102 13.81 2.29 14.12
C GLU A 102 13.58 1.36 12.93
N LEU A 103 12.32 1.15 12.54
CA LEU A 103 12.00 0.23 11.45
C LEU A 103 12.45 0.73 10.07
N LEU A 104 12.52 2.04 9.85
CA LEU A 104 13.07 2.59 8.61
C LEU A 104 14.59 2.36 8.54
N ALA A 105 15.32 2.46 9.67
CA ALA A 105 16.73 2.12 9.70
C ALA A 105 16.94 0.64 9.33
N ASP A 106 16.18 -0.27 9.95
CA ASP A 106 16.25 -1.70 9.62
C ASP A 106 15.92 -1.96 8.14
N LEU A 107 14.87 -1.30 7.61
CA LEU A 107 14.49 -1.43 6.22
C LEU A 107 15.62 -1.02 5.28
N HIS A 108 16.30 0.08 5.58
CA HIS A 108 17.39 0.59 4.76
C HIS A 108 18.66 -0.26 4.91
N ASP A 109 18.95 -0.77 6.09
CA ASP A 109 20.07 -1.72 6.29
C ASP A 109 19.86 -3.03 5.53
N GLU A 110 18.65 -3.59 5.57
CA GLU A 110 18.29 -4.81 4.83
C GLU A 110 18.07 -4.57 3.32
N SER A 111 17.70 -3.36 2.94
CA SER A 111 17.33 -2.98 1.57
C SER A 111 17.86 -1.58 1.21
N PRO A 112 19.19 -1.39 1.07
CA PRO A 112 19.80 -0.08 0.82
C PRO A 112 19.30 0.62 -0.47
N TRP A 113 18.79 -0.17 -1.41
CA TRP A 113 18.20 0.36 -2.64
C TRP A 113 16.91 1.17 -2.41
N LEU A 114 16.30 1.12 -1.22
CA LEU A 114 15.15 1.94 -0.81
C LEU A 114 15.55 3.29 -0.21
N GLU A 115 16.79 3.46 0.20
CA GLU A 115 17.27 4.69 0.84
C GLU A 115 17.02 5.96 0.01
N PRO A 116 17.18 5.96 -1.34
CA PRO A 116 16.86 7.12 -2.18
C PRO A 116 15.35 7.45 -2.28
N TYR A 117 14.46 6.60 -1.74
CA TYR A 117 13.00 6.72 -1.86
C TYR A 117 12.32 6.80 -0.48
N PRO A 118 12.54 7.88 0.29
CA PRO A 118 12.07 7.98 1.67
C PRO A 118 10.56 7.97 1.81
N HIS A 119 9.79 8.52 0.84
CA HIS A 119 8.33 8.52 0.88
C HIS A 119 7.76 7.13 0.54
N VAL A 120 8.34 6.42 -0.43
CA VAL A 120 8.01 5.02 -0.72
C VAL A 120 8.31 4.15 0.50
N SER A 121 9.51 4.29 1.08
CA SER A 121 9.94 3.54 2.26
C SER A 121 8.97 3.77 3.44
N TRP A 122 8.63 5.01 3.72
CA TRP A 122 7.72 5.36 4.81
C TRP A 122 6.30 4.89 4.53
N PHE A 123 5.78 5.12 3.33
CA PHE A 123 4.39 4.79 2.99
C PHE A 123 4.13 3.28 3.06
N PHE A 124 5.03 2.49 2.48
CA PHE A 124 4.92 1.04 2.42
C PHE A 124 5.63 0.30 3.57
N LEU A 125 6.16 1.00 4.57
CA LEU A 125 6.82 0.41 5.73
C LEU A 125 6.03 -0.76 6.36
N PRO A 126 4.69 -0.67 6.54
CA PRO A 126 3.91 -1.76 7.13
C PRO A 126 3.98 -3.07 6.36
N VAL A 127 4.07 -3.02 5.04
CA VAL A 127 4.17 -4.21 4.18
C VAL A 127 5.62 -4.64 3.96
N PHE A 128 6.56 -3.69 3.86
CA PHE A 128 7.99 -3.99 3.79
C PHE A 128 8.55 -4.67 5.04
N MET A 129 7.95 -4.40 6.20
CA MET A 129 8.37 -4.98 7.49
C MET A 129 7.39 -6.03 8.00
N SER A 130 6.44 -6.47 7.19
CA SER A 130 5.49 -7.52 7.61
C SER A 130 6.19 -8.87 7.73
N LYS A 131 5.80 -9.68 8.72
CA LYS A 131 6.35 -11.02 8.95
C LYS A 131 6.27 -11.90 7.70
N ASP A 132 5.09 -11.99 7.08
CA ASP A 132 4.84 -12.94 6.02
C ASP A 132 5.12 -12.39 4.62
N GLY A 133 4.94 -11.09 4.39
CA GLY A 133 4.97 -10.49 3.05
C GLY A 133 6.20 -9.64 2.73
N ARG A 134 7.13 -9.43 3.68
CA ARG A 134 8.25 -8.50 3.46
C ARG A 134 9.11 -8.84 2.24
N HIS A 135 9.40 -10.12 2.02
CA HIS A 135 10.25 -10.55 0.91
C HIS A 135 9.55 -10.36 -0.44
N THR A 136 8.31 -10.80 -0.55
CA THR A 136 7.51 -10.69 -1.78
C THR A 136 7.19 -9.23 -2.14
N THR A 137 6.94 -8.38 -1.13
CA THR A 137 6.71 -6.95 -1.37
C THR A 137 8.00 -6.26 -1.85
N ARG A 138 9.15 -6.55 -1.19
CA ARG A 138 10.43 -5.98 -1.62
C ARG A 138 10.84 -6.46 -3.01
N GLU A 139 10.61 -7.75 -3.34
CA GLU A 139 10.82 -8.32 -4.67
C GLU A 139 10.01 -7.57 -5.73
N PHE A 140 8.72 -7.33 -5.47
CA PHE A 140 7.84 -6.61 -6.37
C PHE A 140 8.36 -5.20 -6.71
N PHE A 141 8.79 -4.45 -5.70
CA PHE A 141 9.33 -3.11 -5.93
C PHE A 141 10.70 -3.14 -6.61
N ARG A 142 11.57 -4.08 -6.23
CA ARG A 142 12.94 -4.18 -6.73
C ARG A 142 13.01 -4.72 -8.15
N ASP A 143 12.31 -5.82 -8.42
CA ASP A 143 12.50 -6.63 -9.62
C ASP A 143 11.41 -6.42 -10.68
N HIS A 144 10.27 -5.83 -10.28
CA HIS A 144 9.13 -5.57 -11.16
C HIS A 144 8.77 -4.07 -11.26
N ALA A 145 9.68 -3.18 -10.86
CA ALA A 145 9.52 -1.73 -10.92
C ALA A 145 8.14 -1.25 -10.40
N ALA A 146 7.64 -1.89 -9.32
CA ALA A 146 6.33 -1.63 -8.73
C ALA A 146 5.17 -1.69 -9.73
N GLY A 147 5.25 -2.60 -10.72
CA GLY A 147 4.17 -2.89 -11.67
C GLY A 147 4.29 -2.21 -13.04
N PHE A 148 5.44 -1.61 -13.36
CA PHE A 148 5.73 -1.04 -14.68
C PHE A 148 6.63 -1.99 -15.50
N PRO A 149 6.11 -2.72 -16.51
CA PRO A 149 6.86 -3.78 -17.20
C PRO A 149 8.00 -3.26 -18.08
N ASP A 150 7.90 -2.03 -18.61
CA ASP A 150 8.89 -1.41 -19.50
C ASP A 150 9.83 -0.44 -18.76
N ALA A 151 9.87 -0.49 -17.43
CA ALA A 151 10.67 0.41 -16.61
C ALA A 151 11.74 -0.33 -15.82
N GLY A 152 12.85 0.34 -15.60
CA GLY A 152 13.79 -0.05 -14.56
C GLY A 152 13.25 0.26 -13.15
N ARG A 153 13.85 -0.39 -12.15
CA ARG A 153 13.47 -0.18 -10.74
C ARG A 153 13.41 1.32 -10.38
N ASP A 154 14.46 2.05 -10.72
CA ASP A 154 14.61 3.44 -10.29
C ASP A 154 13.60 4.37 -10.96
N GLU A 155 13.16 4.04 -12.18
CA GLU A 155 12.08 4.76 -12.85
C GLU A 155 10.72 4.51 -12.19
N GLY A 156 10.41 3.23 -11.92
CA GLY A 156 9.16 2.86 -11.26
C GLY A 156 9.06 3.41 -9.83
N LEU A 157 10.11 3.25 -9.03
CA LEU A 157 10.12 3.81 -7.68
C LEU A 157 10.10 5.35 -7.70
N GLY A 158 10.84 5.98 -8.61
CA GLY A 158 10.85 7.44 -8.77
C GLY A 158 9.46 8.01 -9.11
N PHE A 159 8.63 7.27 -9.84
CA PHE A 159 7.23 7.65 -10.08
C PHE A 159 6.44 7.73 -8.78
N TYR A 160 6.46 6.67 -7.98
CA TYR A 160 5.73 6.62 -6.71
C TYR A 160 6.33 7.56 -5.67
N GLU A 161 7.65 7.72 -5.63
CA GLU A 161 8.32 8.67 -4.73
C GLU A 161 7.83 10.10 -4.95
N ARG A 162 7.79 10.56 -6.22
CA ARG A 162 7.27 11.89 -6.56
C ARG A 162 5.80 12.05 -6.20
N PHE A 163 4.99 11.03 -6.40
CA PHE A 163 3.57 11.08 -6.06
C PHE A 163 3.36 11.10 -4.54
N LEU A 164 3.96 10.18 -3.82
CA LEU A 164 3.80 10.06 -2.38
C LEU A 164 4.41 11.25 -1.62
N SER A 165 5.44 11.91 -2.16
CA SER A 165 6.01 13.13 -1.58
C SER A 165 5.02 14.29 -1.50
N THR A 166 3.91 14.25 -2.24
CA THR A 166 2.85 15.26 -2.15
C THR A 166 2.03 15.16 -0.85
N GLY A 167 2.10 14.02 -0.15
CA GLY A 167 1.37 13.76 1.09
C GLY A 167 -0.15 13.57 0.93
N VAL A 168 -0.68 13.57 -0.28
CA VAL A 168 -2.14 13.50 -0.52
C VAL A 168 -2.78 12.21 -0.03
N LEU A 169 -2.02 11.11 0.01
CA LEU A 169 -2.47 9.82 0.49
C LEU A 169 -2.09 9.53 1.96
N ASP A 170 -1.36 10.43 2.63
CA ASP A 170 -0.91 10.20 4.01
C ASP A 170 -2.06 9.89 4.99
N PRO A 171 -3.22 10.59 4.92
CA PRO A 171 -4.36 10.25 5.76
C PRO A 171 -4.97 8.87 5.51
N HIS A 172 -4.66 8.26 4.36
CA HIS A 172 -5.19 6.98 3.89
C HIS A 172 -4.10 5.91 3.76
N ARG A 173 -2.96 6.13 4.39
CA ARG A 173 -1.80 5.24 4.30
C ARG A 173 -2.13 3.80 4.65
N ASP A 174 -2.95 3.61 5.67
CA ASP A 174 -3.29 2.30 6.21
C ASP A 174 -4.09 1.46 5.20
N GLU A 175 -5.10 2.07 4.62
CA GLU A 175 -5.96 1.45 3.62
C GLU A 175 -5.16 1.15 2.35
N MET A 176 -4.46 2.15 1.84
CA MET A 176 -3.77 2.06 0.56
C MET A 176 -2.56 1.12 0.61
N SER A 177 -1.67 1.23 1.61
CA SER A 177 -0.53 0.30 1.73
C SER A 177 -0.99 -1.14 1.97
N GLY A 178 -2.10 -1.31 2.71
CA GLY A 178 -2.70 -2.60 3.00
C GLY A 178 -3.17 -3.38 1.77
N LYS A 179 -3.46 -2.71 0.66
CA LYS A 179 -3.91 -3.36 -0.60
C LYS A 179 -2.84 -4.27 -1.21
N LEU A 180 -1.57 -3.98 -1.00
CA LEU A 180 -0.48 -4.88 -1.42
C LEU A 180 -0.50 -6.24 -0.69
N GLY A 181 -1.16 -6.30 0.47
CA GLY A 181 -1.26 -7.53 1.27
C GLY A 181 0.07 -7.98 1.88
N THR A 182 0.03 -9.08 2.60
CA THR A 182 1.19 -9.67 3.31
C THR A 182 1.28 -11.17 3.06
N SER A 183 1.15 -11.61 1.81
CA SER A 183 1.28 -13.02 1.47
C SER A 183 2.76 -13.43 1.38
N PRO A 184 3.15 -14.60 1.90
CA PRO A 184 4.49 -15.15 1.67
C PRO A 184 4.66 -15.65 0.22
N GLN A 185 3.58 -15.77 -0.53
CA GLN A 185 3.62 -16.15 -1.95
C GLN A 185 3.59 -14.90 -2.82
N PHE A 186 4.56 -14.82 -3.73
CA PHE A 186 4.63 -13.75 -4.71
C PHE A 186 3.45 -13.84 -5.68
N ASP A 187 2.72 -12.73 -5.83
CA ASP A 187 1.57 -12.61 -6.72
C ASP A 187 1.64 -11.26 -7.46
N LEU A 188 2.33 -11.28 -8.60
CA LEU A 188 2.52 -10.11 -9.45
C LEU A 188 1.20 -9.48 -9.87
N VAL A 189 0.20 -10.32 -10.16
CA VAL A 189 -1.13 -9.88 -10.61
C VAL A 189 -1.82 -9.05 -9.57
N ARG A 190 -1.95 -9.58 -8.37
CA ARG A 190 -2.60 -8.89 -7.25
C ARG A 190 -1.85 -7.62 -6.86
N MET A 191 -0.52 -7.67 -6.80
CA MET A 191 0.29 -6.51 -6.43
C MET A 191 0.22 -5.40 -7.49
N SER A 192 0.26 -5.76 -8.78
CA SER A 192 0.08 -4.80 -9.87
C SER A 192 -1.34 -4.20 -9.86
N SER A 193 -2.36 -4.99 -9.55
CA SER A 193 -3.73 -4.50 -9.42
C SER A 193 -3.87 -3.51 -8.26
N ALA A 194 -3.23 -3.77 -7.13
CA ALA A 194 -3.18 -2.81 -6.02
C ALA A 194 -2.52 -1.47 -6.44
N MET A 195 -1.44 -1.53 -7.24
CA MET A 195 -0.78 -0.31 -7.72
C MET A 195 -1.61 0.46 -8.76
N ALA A 196 -2.63 -0.15 -9.38
CA ALA A 196 -3.55 0.57 -10.26
C ALA A 196 -4.31 1.67 -9.53
N GLU A 197 -4.63 1.45 -8.26
CA GLU A 197 -5.29 2.46 -7.46
C GLU A 197 -4.36 3.66 -7.17
N PHE A 198 -3.06 3.43 -7.02
CA PHE A 198 -2.10 4.53 -6.89
C PHE A 198 -1.96 5.36 -8.17
N THR A 199 -1.95 4.70 -9.34
CA THR A 199 -1.94 5.42 -10.62
C THR A 199 -3.22 6.21 -10.85
N ALA A 200 -4.38 5.64 -10.51
CA ALA A 200 -5.66 6.33 -10.56
C ALA A 200 -5.74 7.52 -9.61
N ALA A 201 -5.31 7.34 -8.34
CA ALA A 201 -5.26 8.42 -7.35
C ALA A 201 -4.35 9.56 -7.82
N LYS A 202 -3.19 9.24 -8.42
CA LYS A 202 -2.30 10.25 -9.00
C LYS A 202 -2.98 11.03 -10.12
N LEU A 203 -3.59 10.37 -11.10
CA LEU A 203 -4.30 11.04 -12.20
C LEU A 203 -5.39 11.98 -11.68
N LEU A 204 -6.20 11.52 -10.74
CA LEU A 204 -7.26 12.32 -10.13
C LEU A 204 -6.69 13.53 -9.38
N THR A 205 -5.60 13.33 -8.65
CA THR A 205 -4.93 14.40 -7.91
C THR A 205 -4.31 15.44 -8.85
N ASP A 206 -3.65 15.00 -9.91
CA ASP A 206 -3.05 15.89 -10.93
C ASP A 206 -4.13 16.71 -11.66
N ALA A 207 -5.33 16.13 -11.84
CA ALA A 207 -6.50 16.82 -12.38
C ALA A 207 -7.20 17.75 -11.35
N GLY A 208 -6.64 17.88 -10.15
CA GLY A 208 -7.13 18.77 -9.09
C GLY A 208 -8.29 18.20 -8.25
N TYR A 209 -8.51 16.89 -8.28
CA TYR A 209 -9.48 16.25 -7.40
C TYR A 209 -8.85 15.87 -6.06
N ARG A 210 -9.61 16.04 -4.98
CA ARG A 210 -9.33 15.40 -3.70
C ARG A 210 -9.85 13.97 -3.74
N VAL A 211 -8.99 13.00 -3.49
CA VAL A 211 -9.34 11.58 -3.49
C VAL A 211 -9.58 11.07 -2.08
N THR A 212 -10.61 10.23 -1.93
CA THR A 212 -10.90 9.49 -0.69
C THR A 212 -11.07 8.03 -1.10
N PRO A 213 -10.23 7.10 -0.63
CA PRO A 213 -10.33 5.68 -0.95
C PRO A 213 -11.40 4.96 -0.13
N GLU A 214 -11.72 3.73 -0.55
CA GLU A 214 -12.58 2.76 0.17
C GLU A 214 -13.96 3.34 0.55
N ILE A 215 -14.71 3.81 -0.44
CA ILE A 215 -16.05 4.34 -0.21
C ILE A 215 -17.05 3.20 -0.01
N GLU A 216 -17.48 2.99 1.23
CA GLU A 216 -18.59 2.08 1.50
C GLU A 216 -19.88 2.56 0.82
N VAL A 217 -20.54 1.66 0.14
CA VAL A 217 -21.86 1.89 -0.48
C VAL A 217 -22.88 0.97 0.18
N THR A 218 -24.16 1.31 0.03
CA THR A 218 -25.29 0.65 0.74
C THR A 218 -25.44 -0.85 0.47
N THR A 219 -24.70 -1.40 -0.46
CA THR A 219 -24.73 -2.82 -0.85
C THR A 219 -23.71 -3.68 -0.09
N GLY A 220 -22.91 -3.09 0.83
CA GLY A 220 -21.86 -3.81 1.54
C GLY A 220 -20.58 -4.06 0.71
N HIS A 221 -20.50 -3.47 -0.48
CA HIS A 221 -19.29 -3.39 -1.30
C HIS A 221 -18.72 -1.98 -1.24
N SER A 222 -17.40 -1.84 -1.36
CA SER A 222 -16.74 -0.54 -1.46
C SER A 222 -16.33 -0.26 -2.90
N LEU A 223 -16.40 1.03 -3.28
CA LEU A 223 -15.79 1.55 -4.50
C LEU A 223 -14.42 2.16 -4.17
N ASP A 224 -13.50 2.10 -5.12
CA ASP A 224 -12.11 2.44 -4.85
C ASP A 224 -11.91 3.90 -4.45
N PHE A 225 -12.61 4.85 -5.11
CA PHE A 225 -12.45 6.27 -4.77
C PHE A 225 -13.74 7.08 -4.89
N ARG A 226 -13.78 8.13 -4.06
CA ARG A 226 -14.53 9.35 -4.31
C ARG A 226 -13.58 10.45 -4.75
N ALA A 227 -13.82 11.05 -5.93
CA ALA A 227 -13.04 12.15 -6.47
C ALA A 227 -13.83 13.46 -6.30
N ALA A 228 -13.41 14.36 -5.42
CA ALA A 228 -14.14 15.59 -5.11
C ALA A 228 -13.44 16.83 -5.67
N LYS A 229 -14.19 17.65 -6.47
CA LYS A 229 -13.73 18.93 -7.00
C LYS A 229 -14.91 19.91 -6.99
N GLY A 230 -14.91 20.91 -6.10
CA GLY A 230 -16.08 21.75 -5.84
C GLY A 230 -17.26 20.93 -5.34
N ASP A 231 -18.43 21.10 -5.97
CA ASP A 231 -19.66 20.37 -5.62
C ASP A 231 -19.77 18.99 -6.29
N HIS A 232 -18.85 18.65 -7.18
CA HIS A 232 -18.84 17.38 -7.89
C HIS A 232 -18.06 16.33 -7.10
N GLN A 233 -18.66 15.15 -6.92
CA GLN A 233 -18.06 14.04 -6.17
C GLN A 233 -18.31 12.70 -6.87
N PRO A 234 -17.86 12.51 -8.12
CA PRO A 234 -18.00 11.23 -8.81
C PRO A 234 -17.29 10.11 -8.06
N LEU A 235 -17.86 8.92 -8.15
CA LEU A 235 -17.27 7.69 -7.65
C LEU A 235 -16.47 7.03 -8.78
N VAL A 236 -15.36 6.41 -8.42
CA VAL A 236 -14.45 5.77 -9.37
C VAL A 236 -14.17 4.33 -8.90
N GLU A 237 -14.29 3.41 -9.83
CA GLU A 237 -13.87 2.02 -9.68
C GLU A 237 -12.67 1.77 -10.60
N VAL A 238 -11.63 1.13 -10.09
CA VAL A 238 -10.39 0.90 -10.82
C VAL A 238 -10.23 -0.58 -11.13
N THR A 239 -9.76 -0.88 -12.32
CA THR A 239 -9.37 -2.23 -12.68
C THR A 239 -8.12 -2.22 -13.54
N ARG A 240 -7.30 -3.26 -13.43
CA ARG A 240 -6.10 -3.43 -14.24
C ARG A 240 -6.17 -4.75 -15.01
N PRO A 241 -6.32 -4.72 -16.33
CA PRO A 241 -6.26 -5.92 -17.13
C PRO A 241 -4.86 -6.54 -17.06
N LEU A 242 -4.84 -7.87 -17.00
CA LEU A 242 -3.58 -8.61 -17.04
C LEU A 242 -3.06 -8.69 -18.48
N PRO A 243 -1.73 -8.62 -18.68
CA PRO A 243 -1.12 -8.93 -19.97
C PRO A 243 -1.52 -10.32 -20.46
N PRO A 244 -1.65 -10.55 -21.79
CA PRO A 244 -2.01 -11.86 -22.37
C PRO A 244 -1.15 -13.02 -21.91
N THR A 245 0.13 -12.78 -21.61
CA THR A 245 1.07 -13.78 -21.07
C THR A 245 0.71 -14.29 -19.66
N GLN A 246 -0.20 -13.62 -18.97
CA GLN A 246 -0.58 -13.92 -17.59
C GLN A 246 -2.06 -14.31 -17.44
N ARG A 247 -2.76 -14.50 -18.56
CA ARG A 247 -4.18 -14.85 -18.57
C ARG A 247 -4.57 -15.62 -19.83
N ALA A 248 -5.81 -16.10 -19.88
CA ALA A 248 -6.35 -16.83 -21.02
C ALA A 248 -6.72 -15.96 -22.24
N ALA A 249 -6.71 -14.62 -22.12
CA ALA A 249 -6.97 -13.73 -23.25
C ALA A 249 -5.84 -13.81 -24.27
N ASP A 250 -6.17 -13.93 -25.53
CA ASP A 250 -5.19 -14.08 -26.61
C ASP A 250 -4.52 -12.75 -27.00
N THR A 251 -5.15 -11.61 -26.68
CA THR A 251 -4.64 -10.28 -27.05
C THR A 251 -4.85 -9.26 -25.92
N ALA A 252 -4.07 -8.17 -25.93
CA ALA A 252 -4.23 -7.06 -25.02
C ALA A 252 -5.63 -6.40 -25.15
N VAL A 253 -6.15 -6.32 -26.36
CA VAL A 253 -7.49 -5.80 -26.66
C VAL A 253 -8.58 -6.66 -26.03
N ALA A 254 -8.48 -7.99 -26.14
CA ALA A 254 -9.41 -8.91 -25.48
C ALA A 254 -9.29 -8.79 -23.95
N ALA A 255 -8.08 -8.65 -23.45
CA ALA A 255 -7.85 -8.48 -22.01
C ALA A 255 -8.56 -7.25 -21.42
N VAL A 256 -8.55 -6.11 -22.13
CA VAL A 256 -9.28 -4.90 -21.72
C VAL A 256 -10.78 -5.16 -21.69
N ARG A 257 -11.35 -5.75 -22.76
CA ARG A 257 -12.80 -6.04 -22.85
C ARG A 257 -13.28 -6.96 -21.74
N GLU A 258 -12.60 -8.10 -21.55
CA GLU A 258 -12.99 -9.11 -20.56
C GLU A 258 -12.87 -8.60 -19.11
N THR A 259 -11.81 -7.84 -18.81
CA THR A 259 -11.63 -7.29 -17.48
C THR A 259 -12.68 -6.25 -17.14
N ALA A 260 -13.01 -5.36 -18.10
CA ALA A 260 -14.06 -4.38 -17.92
C ALA A 260 -15.45 -5.03 -17.81
N GLU A 261 -15.72 -6.10 -18.58
CA GLU A 261 -16.99 -6.83 -18.51
C GLU A 261 -17.17 -7.53 -17.16
N THR A 262 -16.11 -8.14 -16.64
CA THR A 262 -16.12 -8.78 -15.31
C THR A 262 -16.47 -7.77 -14.21
N LYS A 263 -15.88 -6.58 -14.25
CA LYS A 263 -16.20 -5.51 -13.28
C LYS A 263 -17.63 -4.98 -13.47
N THR A 264 -18.08 -4.85 -14.70
CA THR A 264 -19.41 -4.33 -15.02
C THR A 264 -20.53 -5.28 -14.58
N SER A 265 -20.39 -6.57 -14.88
CA SER A 265 -21.39 -7.59 -14.55
C SER A 265 -21.43 -7.95 -13.05
N GLY A 266 -20.36 -7.69 -12.32
CA GLY A 266 -20.25 -7.89 -10.88
C GLY A 266 -20.58 -6.62 -10.09
N GLN A 267 -19.55 -6.00 -9.52
CA GLN A 267 -19.67 -4.90 -8.57
C GLN A 267 -20.45 -3.69 -9.08
N LEU A 268 -20.21 -3.23 -10.33
CA LEU A 268 -20.84 -2.02 -10.83
C LEU A 268 -22.34 -2.18 -11.12
N SER A 269 -22.79 -3.37 -11.51
CA SER A 269 -24.22 -3.64 -11.72
C SER A 269 -25.03 -3.57 -10.43
N GLU A 270 -24.43 -3.97 -9.30
CA GLU A 270 -25.05 -3.94 -7.99
C GLU A 270 -25.20 -2.52 -7.44
N HIS A 271 -24.37 -1.58 -7.90
CA HIS A 271 -24.42 -0.17 -7.47
C HIS A 271 -25.40 0.70 -8.29
N GLY A 272 -26.13 0.12 -9.22
CA GLY A 272 -27.14 0.85 -10.00
C GLY A 272 -26.58 1.88 -10.99
N GLY A 273 -25.28 1.83 -11.30
CA GLY A 273 -24.58 2.76 -12.20
C GLY A 273 -24.07 4.02 -11.49
N GLY A 274 -23.46 4.93 -12.25
CA GLY A 274 -23.00 6.24 -11.76
C GLY A 274 -21.54 6.32 -11.33
N ALA A 275 -20.85 5.20 -11.17
CA ALA A 275 -19.40 5.20 -10.99
C ALA A 275 -18.67 5.26 -12.33
N VAL A 276 -17.53 5.94 -12.37
CA VAL A 276 -16.62 5.94 -13.52
C VAL A 276 -15.71 4.73 -13.44
N LEU A 277 -15.65 3.92 -14.47
CA LEU A 277 -14.71 2.80 -14.55
C LEU A 277 -13.37 3.28 -15.10
N PHE A 278 -12.31 3.15 -14.31
CA PHE A 278 -10.93 3.36 -14.72
C PHE A 278 -10.27 2.01 -15.06
N VAL A 279 -9.89 1.86 -16.34
CA VAL A 279 -9.19 0.67 -16.84
C VAL A 279 -7.73 1.04 -17.05
N ASP A 280 -6.89 0.65 -16.09
CA ASP A 280 -5.48 0.97 -16.06
C ASP A 280 -4.65 -0.07 -16.81
N CYS A 281 -4.16 0.28 -17.98
CA CYS A 281 -3.31 -0.55 -18.84
C CYS A 281 -1.80 -0.37 -18.56
N SER A 282 -1.41 0.20 -17.43
CA SER A 282 0.02 0.47 -17.12
C SER A 282 0.87 -0.78 -16.95
N SER A 283 0.25 -1.97 -16.81
CA SER A 283 0.94 -3.27 -16.82
C SER A 283 1.19 -3.84 -18.22
N PHE A 284 0.75 -3.16 -19.29
CA PHE A 284 0.99 -3.59 -20.66
C PHE A 284 2.32 -3.05 -21.17
N HIS A 285 3.01 -3.87 -21.96
CA HIS A 285 4.16 -3.43 -22.75
C HIS A 285 3.78 -2.43 -23.85
N ASP A 286 4.76 -1.72 -24.39
CA ASP A 286 4.52 -0.67 -25.38
C ASP A 286 3.75 -1.18 -26.62
N ASP A 287 4.10 -2.35 -27.14
CA ASP A 287 3.42 -2.98 -28.28
C ASP A 287 1.97 -3.35 -27.96
N GLN A 288 1.73 -3.87 -26.76
CA GLN A 288 0.39 -4.21 -26.28
C GLN A 288 -0.50 -2.97 -26.15
N TRP A 289 0.06 -1.88 -25.57
CA TRP A 289 -0.64 -0.62 -25.49
C TRP A 289 -0.92 -0.02 -26.86
N GLN A 290 0.01 -0.08 -27.82
CA GLN A 290 -0.23 0.39 -29.18
C GLN A 290 -1.41 -0.33 -29.84
N ALA A 291 -1.59 -1.64 -29.62
CA ALA A 291 -2.73 -2.37 -30.11
C ALA A 291 -4.04 -1.88 -29.47
N VAL A 292 -4.07 -1.68 -28.14
CA VAL A 292 -5.23 -1.15 -27.41
C VAL A 292 -5.58 0.28 -27.89
N ARG A 293 -4.57 1.15 -28.02
CA ARG A 293 -4.70 2.52 -28.52
C ARG A 293 -5.28 2.58 -29.94
N GLY A 294 -4.80 1.67 -30.82
CA GLY A 294 -5.21 1.62 -32.22
C GLY A 294 -6.66 1.12 -32.39
N GLU A 295 -7.09 0.15 -31.60
CA GLU A 295 -8.44 -0.41 -31.70
C GLU A 295 -9.47 0.29 -30.80
N GLN A 296 -9.04 0.94 -29.72
CA GLN A 296 -9.89 1.55 -28.71
C GLN A 296 -11.08 0.65 -28.31
N PRO A 297 -10.81 -0.55 -27.78
CA PRO A 297 -11.84 -1.55 -27.52
C PRO A 297 -13.03 -0.97 -26.74
N GLU A 298 -14.23 -1.41 -27.11
CA GLU A 298 -15.43 -1.06 -26.38
C GLU A 298 -15.40 -1.63 -24.97
N VAL A 299 -15.83 -0.82 -24.02
CA VAL A 299 -16.07 -1.17 -22.62
C VAL A 299 -17.56 -1.04 -22.39
N HIS A 300 -18.21 -2.08 -21.90
CA HIS A 300 -19.68 -2.07 -21.74
C HIS A 300 -20.15 -1.10 -20.67
N HIS A 301 -19.35 -0.90 -19.62
CA HIS A 301 -19.65 0.11 -18.60
C HIS A 301 -19.43 1.53 -19.14
N ARG A 302 -20.35 2.42 -18.84
CA ARG A 302 -20.25 3.86 -19.17
C ARG A 302 -20.74 4.70 -17.99
N PRO A 303 -19.97 5.72 -17.57
CA PRO A 303 -18.73 6.23 -18.19
C PRO A 303 -17.49 5.41 -17.86
N ALA A 304 -16.55 5.33 -18.79
CA ALA A 304 -15.26 4.66 -18.56
C ALA A 304 -14.09 5.46 -19.16
N VAL A 305 -12.90 5.31 -18.53
CA VAL A 305 -11.61 5.83 -18.99
C VAL A 305 -10.65 4.66 -19.10
N VAL A 306 -10.11 4.42 -20.29
CA VAL A 306 -9.06 3.44 -20.52
C VAL A 306 -7.76 4.20 -20.74
N TYR A 307 -6.75 3.93 -19.92
CA TYR A 307 -5.53 4.71 -19.92
C TYR A 307 -4.30 3.88 -19.60
N ARG A 308 -3.14 4.41 -19.92
CA ARG A 308 -1.83 3.91 -19.52
C ARG A 308 -1.00 5.06 -18.97
N VAL A 309 -0.46 4.85 -17.78
CA VAL A 309 0.54 5.76 -17.17
C VAL A 309 1.94 5.22 -17.39
N ARG A 310 2.88 6.11 -17.68
CA ARG A 310 4.31 5.80 -17.78
C ARG A 310 5.05 6.26 -16.52
N PRO A 311 6.22 5.68 -16.23
CA PRO A 311 7.03 6.07 -15.06
C PRO A 311 7.45 7.54 -15.05
N ASP A 312 7.54 8.20 -16.21
CA ASP A 312 7.83 9.64 -16.32
C ASP A 312 6.63 10.53 -15.94
N GLY A 313 5.46 9.92 -15.70
CA GLY A 313 4.23 10.59 -15.31
C GLY A 313 3.29 10.91 -16.47
N ARG A 314 3.69 10.70 -17.73
CA ARG A 314 2.78 10.87 -18.87
C ARG A 314 1.69 9.82 -18.84
N ALA A 315 0.49 10.25 -19.18
CA ALA A 315 -0.67 9.37 -19.32
C ALA A 315 -1.31 9.56 -20.69
N GLU A 316 -1.61 8.47 -21.36
CA GLU A 316 -2.36 8.44 -22.62
C GLU A 316 -3.65 7.64 -22.39
N GLY A 317 -4.74 7.98 -23.09
CA GLY A 317 -5.99 7.24 -22.92
C GLY A 317 -7.11 7.67 -23.83
N TYR A 318 -8.23 6.97 -23.72
CA TYR A 318 -9.47 7.31 -24.38
C TYR A 318 -10.65 7.10 -23.42
N SER A 319 -11.78 7.72 -23.72
CA SER A 319 -12.99 7.62 -22.90
C SER A 319 -14.13 6.95 -23.64
N LYS A 320 -15.04 6.33 -22.91
CA LYS A 320 -16.30 5.79 -23.40
C LYS A 320 -17.47 6.36 -22.59
N GLY A 321 -18.37 7.05 -23.28
CA GLY A 321 -19.47 7.79 -22.66
C GLY A 321 -19.05 9.17 -22.13
N ALA A 322 -20.00 9.88 -21.52
CA ALA A 322 -19.75 11.19 -20.92
C ALA A 322 -19.12 11.03 -19.53
N VAL A 323 -17.82 11.20 -19.44
CA VAL A 323 -17.07 11.08 -18.17
C VAL A 323 -17.29 12.36 -17.34
N PRO A 324 -17.83 12.26 -16.11
CA PRO A 324 -18.07 13.41 -15.24
C PRO A 324 -16.79 13.86 -14.47
N LEU A 325 -15.63 13.70 -15.10
CA LEU A 325 -14.31 14.09 -14.59
C LEU A 325 -13.63 14.95 -15.65
N ASP A 326 -13.10 16.08 -15.24
CA ASP A 326 -12.22 16.92 -16.05
C ASP A 326 -10.80 16.40 -15.92
N LEU A 327 -10.33 15.65 -16.91
CA LEU A 327 -9.01 15.04 -16.97
C LEU A 327 -8.13 15.66 -18.07
N ASP A 328 -8.58 16.78 -18.66
CA ASP A 328 -7.85 17.49 -19.70
C ASP A 328 -6.52 18.03 -19.13
N GLY A 329 -5.45 17.85 -19.89
CA GLY A 329 -4.10 18.19 -19.45
C GLY A 329 -3.44 17.16 -18.51
N THR A 330 -4.21 16.18 -17.99
CA THR A 330 -3.68 15.06 -17.20
C THR A 330 -3.52 13.81 -18.04
N ILE A 331 -4.47 13.56 -18.94
CA ILE A 331 -4.43 12.46 -19.91
C ILE A 331 -4.33 13.06 -21.32
N GLU A 332 -3.36 12.57 -22.10
CA GLU A 332 -3.31 12.82 -23.54
C GLU A 332 -4.34 11.91 -24.23
N TRP A 333 -5.41 12.52 -24.75
CA TRP A 333 -6.49 11.79 -25.39
C TRP A 333 -6.09 11.33 -26.80
N VAL A 334 -6.33 10.05 -27.12
CA VAL A 334 -5.95 9.38 -28.37
C VAL A 334 -7.15 8.92 -29.18
#